data_ca90d578341518427de6584c79ac888c
#
_entry.id   ca90d578341518427de6584c79ac888c
#
_cell.length_a   1.000
_cell.length_b   1.000
_cell.length_c   1.000
_cell.angle_alpha   90.00
_cell.angle_beta   90.00
_cell.angle_gamma   90.00
#
_symmetry.space_group_name_H-M   'P 1'
#
loop_
_entity.id
_entity.type
_entity.pdbx_description
1 polymer ?
#
loop_
_entity_poly.entity_id
_entity_poly.type
_entity_poly.pdbx_seq_one_letter_code
_entity_poly.pdbx_strand_id
1 'polypeptide(L)'
;MSAPSTPLPITVLLTEHEIARQFAEALAAGYLGEQFFYWLPLSVEAWVALCQSPEYRNADRALRLLSRAASHLAELWQGVDTICGLGCGDGSKDLVLLDAFRHPLYIGADFSQGLLELALAAAASSARAVAGFKLDIGSDHHLAKVAAAAHDGGRSTIFTVLGNTLGAFDPDRFPARLHRVMRPEDRVLFDGEIFAGNDTLRGYDHPTNRRFAFAPLASLGLAESDGELRFELRPGSAGLHEVVKYFVPARDIQLKVGGREVRLREREPLRMSSSIKYDEAAFFERIERGGLRVEFSANSDDGRFLLAAASPTTA
;
A
#
# COMPACT_ATOMS: atom_id res chain seq x y z
N MET A 1 -3.41 -31.39 -18.79
CA MET A 1 -2.08 -30.74 -18.93
C MET A 1 -2.35 -29.27 -19.12
N SER A 2 -2.13 -28.47 -18.08
CA SER A 2 -2.23 -27.00 -18.19
C SER A 2 -1.11 -26.52 -19.09
N ALA A 3 -1.42 -25.66 -20.07
CA ALA A 3 -0.41 -24.99 -20.90
C ALA A 3 0.60 -24.25 -19.99
N PRO A 4 1.89 -24.21 -20.37
CA PRO A 4 2.86 -23.42 -19.62
C PRO A 4 2.40 -21.96 -19.64
N SER A 5 2.11 -21.41 -18.45
CA SER A 5 1.77 -20.00 -18.32
C SER A 5 2.97 -19.18 -18.79
N THR A 6 2.75 -18.31 -19.75
CA THR A 6 3.78 -17.33 -20.14
C THR A 6 4.22 -16.56 -18.90
N PRO A 7 5.53 -16.41 -18.65
CA PRO A 7 6.01 -15.65 -17.51
C PRO A 7 5.43 -14.23 -17.52
N LEU A 8 4.94 -13.76 -16.38
CA LEU A 8 4.46 -12.39 -16.24
C LEU A 8 5.62 -11.41 -16.45
N PRO A 9 5.44 -10.31 -17.19
CA PRO A 9 6.51 -9.34 -17.47
C PRO A 9 6.77 -8.47 -16.23
N ILE A 10 7.67 -8.91 -15.34
CA ILE A 10 8.04 -8.19 -14.12
C ILE A 10 9.47 -7.68 -14.23
N THR A 11 9.64 -6.36 -14.09
CA THR A 11 10.94 -5.70 -13.93
C THR A 11 11.28 -5.62 -12.43
N VAL A 12 12.43 -6.18 -12.06
CA VAL A 12 12.90 -6.17 -10.67
C VAL A 12 13.85 -5.00 -10.48
N LEU A 13 13.42 -3.97 -9.75
CA LEU A 13 14.24 -2.83 -9.33
C LEU A 13 14.73 -2.96 -7.89
N LEU A 14 14.15 -3.87 -7.12
CA LEU A 14 14.53 -4.18 -5.74
C LEU A 14 14.59 -5.70 -5.58
N THR A 15 15.78 -6.21 -5.36
CA THR A 15 16.05 -7.65 -5.25
C THR A 15 15.71 -8.22 -3.86
N GLU A 16 15.45 -9.53 -3.79
CA GLU A 16 15.25 -10.22 -2.50
C GLU A 16 16.42 -10.05 -1.54
N HIS A 17 17.65 -10.03 -2.07
CA HIS A 17 18.85 -9.81 -1.25
C HIS A 17 18.88 -8.41 -0.62
N GLU A 18 18.52 -7.38 -1.37
CA GLU A 18 18.42 -6.00 -0.87
C GLU A 18 17.34 -5.88 0.18
N ILE A 19 16.17 -6.50 -0.05
CA ILE A 19 15.07 -6.51 0.92
C ILE A 19 15.50 -7.21 2.21
N ALA A 20 16.12 -8.39 2.11
CA ALA A 20 16.58 -9.14 3.29
C ALA A 20 17.62 -8.35 4.12
N ARG A 21 18.52 -7.61 3.44
CA ARG A 21 19.46 -6.71 4.10
C ARG A 21 18.76 -5.55 4.81
N GLN A 22 17.84 -4.87 4.12
CA GLN A 22 17.06 -3.78 4.70
C GLN A 22 16.21 -4.25 5.89
N PHE A 23 15.63 -5.44 5.80
CA PHE A 23 14.87 -6.05 6.89
C PHE A 23 15.72 -6.31 8.12
N ALA A 24 16.94 -6.88 7.94
CA ALA A 24 17.88 -7.10 9.03
C ALA A 24 18.33 -5.78 9.68
N GLU A 25 18.58 -4.75 8.87
CA GLU A 25 18.94 -3.40 9.34
C GLU A 25 17.81 -2.75 10.13
N ALA A 26 16.56 -2.89 9.64
CA ALA A 26 15.35 -2.38 10.30
C ALA A 26 15.13 -3.05 11.68
N LEU A 27 15.25 -4.38 11.75
CA LEU A 27 15.15 -5.12 13.00
C LEU A 27 16.23 -4.69 14.00
N ALA A 28 17.48 -4.55 13.55
CA ALA A 28 18.60 -4.12 14.39
C ALA A 28 18.43 -2.66 14.88
N ALA A 29 17.75 -1.82 14.11
CA ALA A 29 17.42 -0.45 14.48
C ALA A 29 16.17 -0.34 15.39
N GLY A 30 15.49 -1.44 15.70
CA GLY A 30 14.29 -1.45 16.53
C GLY A 30 13.04 -0.89 15.84
N TYR A 31 13.06 -0.79 14.50
CA TYR A 31 11.93 -0.30 13.70
C TYR A 31 11.74 -1.14 12.44
N LEU A 32 10.56 -1.72 12.28
CA LEU A 32 10.18 -2.49 11.11
C LEU A 32 9.14 -1.71 10.30
N GLY A 33 9.52 -1.30 9.09
CA GLY A 33 8.63 -0.53 8.20
C GLY A 33 7.46 -1.35 7.65
N GLU A 34 6.39 -0.66 7.23
CA GLU A 34 5.15 -1.29 6.74
C GLU A 34 5.39 -2.23 5.55
N GLN A 35 6.33 -1.93 4.64
CA GLN A 35 6.63 -2.73 3.46
C GLN A 35 7.00 -4.18 3.78
N PHE A 36 7.60 -4.45 4.92
CA PHE A 36 8.01 -5.81 5.32
C PHE A 36 6.83 -6.71 5.72
N PHE A 37 5.65 -6.14 5.94
CA PHE A 37 4.43 -6.90 6.24
C PHE A 37 3.79 -7.52 5.01
N TYR A 38 4.31 -7.25 3.81
CA TYR A 38 3.83 -7.76 2.55
C TYR A 38 4.86 -8.60 1.80
N TRP A 39 6.07 -8.74 2.35
CA TRP A 39 7.20 -9.32 1.65
C TRP A 39 7.25 -10.85 1.67
N LEU A 40 7.19 -11.45 2.86
CA LEU A 40 7.39 -12.89 3.05
C LEU A 40 6.10 -13.68 2.76
N PRO A 41 6.18 -14.96 2.33
CA PRO A 41 4.99 -15.75 1.98
C PRO A 41 3.91 -15.77 3.05
N LEU A 42 4.28 -15.98 4.33
CA LEU A 42 3.31 -15.94 5.44
C LEU A 42 2.66 -14.56 5.60
N SER A 43 3.38 -13.49 5.28
CA SER A 43 2.84 -12.13 5.30
C SER A 43 1.82 -11.92 4.17
N VAL A 44 2.12 -12.40 2.96
CA VAL A 44 1.19 -12.36 1.82
C VAL A 44 -0.09 -13.15 2.13
N GLU A 45 0.04 -14.39 2.63
CA GLU A 45 -1.11 -15.22 3.03
C GLU A 45 -1.95 -14.52 4.11
N ALA A 46 -1.31 -13.97 5.13
CA ALA A 46 -1.99 -13.29 6.22
C ALA A 46 -2.69 -12.00 5.74
N TRP A 47 -2.11 -11.27 4.80
CA TRP A 47 -2.71 -10.09 4.16
C TRP A 47 -3.95 -10.47 3.34
N VAL A 48 -3.86 -11.49 2.49
CA VAL A 48 -5.00 -11.96 1.70
C VAL A 48 -6.14 -12.41 2.61
N ALA A 49 -5.83 -13.17 3.67
CA ALA A 49 -6.82 -13.59 4.67
C ALA A 49 -7.43 -12.38 5.41
N LEU A 50 -6.63 -11.36 5.72
CA LEU A 50 -7.11 -10.13 6.35
C LEU A 50 -8.11 -9.39 5.44
N CYS A 51 -7.79 -9.22 4.17
CA CYS A 51 -8.67 -8.55 3.20
C CYS A 51 -10.00 -9.28 3.01
N GLN A 52 -10.04 -10.59 3.21
CA GLN A 52 -11.25 -11.42 3.13
C GLN A 52 -12.02 -11.51 4.47
N SER A 53 -11.45 -11.00 5.55
CA SER A 53 -12.06 -11.04 6.88
C SER A 53 -13.19 -10.02 7.01
N PRO A 54 -14.35 -10.41 7.54
CA PRO A 54 -15.47 -9.49 7.76
C PRO A 54 -15.16 -8.42 8.83
N GLU A 55 -14.18 -8.65 9.69
CA GLU A 55 -13.72 -7.69 10.69
C GLU A 55 -12.89 -6.55 10.07
N TYR A 56 -12.13 -6.84 9.01
CA TYR A 56 -11.34 -5.83 8.30
C TYR A 56 -12.16 -5.15 7.21
N ARG A 57 -12.93 -4.15 7.62
CA ARG A 57 -13.90 -3.48 6.73
C ARG A 57 -13.27 -2.55 5.68
N ASN A 58 -11.99 -2.19 5.81
CA ASN A 58 -11.37 -1.22 4.93
C ASN A 58 -11.25 -1.71 3.48
N ALA A 59 -11.00 -3.00 3.26
CA ALA A 59 -10.99 -3.58 1.91
C ALA A 59 -12.37 -3.44 1.23
N ASP A 60 -13.44 -3.82 1.92
CA ASP A 60 -14.82 -3.72 1.44
C ASP A 60 -15.24 -2.25 1.23
N ARG A 61 -14.90 -1.34 2.16
CA ARG A 61 -15.15 0.10 2.03
C ARG A 61 -14.51 0.68 0.78
N ALA A 62 -13.22 0.40 0.58
CA ALA A 62 -12.46 0.88 -0.57
C ALA A 62 -13.07 0.36 -1.89
N LEU A 63 -13.37 -0.94 -1.99
CA LEU A 63 -13.95 -1.55 -3.18
C LEU A 63 -15.33 -0.98 -3.51
N ARG A 64 -16.24 -0.87 -2.54
CA ARG A 64 -17.58 -0.28 -2.75
C ARG A 64 -17.50 1.18 -3.14
N LEU A 65 -16.65 1.95 -2.48
CA LEU A 65 -16.47 3.36 -2.75
C LEU A 65 -15.97 3.57 -4.17
N LEU A 66 -14.93 2.82 -4.55
CA LEU A 66 -14.34 2.88 -5.89
C LEU A 66 -15.34 2.40 -6.96
N SER A 67 -16.09 1.32 -6.72
CA SER A 67 -17.09 0.80 -7.66
C SER A 67 -18.19 1.83 -7.95
N ARG A 68 -18.59 2.63 -6.96
CA ARG A 68 -19.58 3.72 -7.15
C ARG A 68 -18.99 4.90 -7.92
N ALA A 69 -17.70 5.19 -7.75
CA ALA A 69 -17.04 6.32 -8.39
C ALA A 69 -16.52 6.01 -9.80
N ALA A 70 -16.26 4.75 -10.13
CA ALA A 70 -15.51 4.34 -11.32
C ALA A 70 -16.09 4.86 -12.64
N SER A 71 -17.43 4.77 -12.84
CA SER A 71 -18.06 5.27 -14.06
C SER A 71 -17.93 6.79 -14.18
N HIS A 72 -18.14 7.53 -13.09
CA HIS A 72 -17.97 8.97 -13.07
C HIS A 72 -16.51 9.38 -13.35
N LEU A 73 -15.54 8.67 -12.77
CA LEU A 73 -14.12 8.91 -13.02
C LEU A 73 -13.76 8.65 -14.49
N ALA A 74 -14.32 7.60 -15.12
CA ALA A 74 -14.10 7.31 -16.52
C ALA A 74 -14.71 8.37 -17.45
N GLU A 75 -15.82 8.98 -17.06
CA GLU A 75 -16.40 10.13 -17.77
C GLU A 75 -15.57 11.41 -17.56
N LEU A 76 -15.11 11.66 -16.34
CA LEU A 76 -14.30 12.84 -15.98
C LEU A 76 -12.93 12.81 -16.65
N TRP A 77 -12.32 11.64 -16.75
CA TRP A 77 -10.94 11.43 -17.22
C TRP A 77 -10.87 10.66 -18.53
N GLN A 78 -11.58 11.14 -19.55
CA GLN A 78 -11.57 10.53 -20.88
C GLN A 78 -10.17 10.55 -21.49
N GLY A 79 -9.85 9.50 -22.26
CA GLY A 79 -8.59 9.41 -23.00
C GLY A 79 -7.40 8.92 -22.17
N VAL A 80 -7.63 8.42 -20.96
CA VAL A 80 -6.58 7.75 -20.19
C VAL A 80 -6.22 6.40 -20.83
N ASP A 81 -4.93 6.19 -21.03
CA ASP A 81 -4.38 5.01 -21.70
C ASP A 81 -3.75 3.99 -20.77
N THR A 82 -3.39 4.43 -19.56
CA THR A 82 -2.63 3.62 -18.58
C THR A 82 -3.21 3.78 -17.18
N ILE A 83 -3.35 2.68 -16.45
CA ILE A 83 -3.56 2.64 -15.01
C ILE A 83 -2.30 2.07 -14.37
N CYS A 84 -1.71 2.84 -13.44
CA CYS A 84 -0.49 2.49 -12.73
C CYS A 84 -0.75 2.38 -11.23
N GLY A 85 -0.85 1.13 -10.73
CA GLY A 85 -1.07 0.85 -9.30
C GLY A 85 0.23 0.95 -8.50
N LEU A 86 0.35 1.96 -7.65
CA LEU A 86 1.47 2.17 -6.74
C LEU A 86 1.17 1.54 -5.36
N GLY A 87 1.83 0.42 -5.04
CA GLY A 87 1.43 -0.44 -3.94
C GLY A 87 0.15 -1.20 -4.30
N CYS A 88 0.12 -1.83 -5.48
CA CYS A 88 -1.10 -2.39 -6.07
C CYS A 88 -1.69 -3.56 -5.26
N GLY A 89 -0.92 -4.17 -4.36
CA GLY A 89 -1.36 -5.34 -3.61
C GLY A 89 -1.77 -6.49 -4.54
N ASP A 90 -2.93 -7.09 -4.31
CA ASP A 90 -3.51 -8.13 -5.15
C ASP A 90 -4.24 -7.62 -6.41
N GLY A 91 -4.24 -6.30 -6.64
CA GLY A 91 -4.87 -5.65 -7.78
C GLY A 91 -6.39 -5.50 -7.70
N SER A 92 -7.04 -6.01 -6.68
CA SER A 92 -8.52 -6.04 -6.58
C SER A 92 -9.18 -4.67 -6.76
N LYS A 93 -8.56 -3.60 -6.30
CA LYS A 93 -9.05 -2.23 -6.45
C LYS A 93 -8.81 -1.69 -7.87
N ASP A 94 -7.64 -1.97 -8.43
CA ASP A 94 -7.30 -1.53 -9.78
C ASP A 94 -8.19 -2.19 -10.85
N LEU A 95 -8.64 -3.44 -10.63
CA LEU A 95 -9.59 -4.11 -11.52
C LEU A 95 -10.89 -3.32 -11.73
N VAL A 96 -11.40 -2.68 -10.69
CA VAL A 96 -12.61 -1.83 -10.80
C VAL A 96 -12.41 -0.70 -11.79
N LEU A 97 -11.22 -0.12 -11.83
CA LEU A 97 -10.87 0.94 -12.79
C LEU A 97 -10.62 0.37 -14.19
N LEU A 98 -9.90 -0.75 -14.29
CA LEU A 98 -9.63 -1.40 -15.58
C LEU A 98 -10.91 -1.71 -16.34
N ASP A 99 -11.95 -2.18 -15.65
CA ASP A 99 -13.26 -2.46 -16.23
C ASP A 99 -13.99 -1.18 -16.67
N ALA A 100 -13.84 -0.08 -15.93
CA ALA A 100 -14.48 1.20 -16.23
C ALA A 100 -13.80 1.96 -17.39
N PHE A 101 -12.46 1.87 -17.52
CA PHE A 101 -11.65 2.62 -18.51
C PHE A 101 -11.40 1.87 -19.84
N ARG A 102 -12.13 0.80 -20.12
CA ARG A 102 -12.13 0.10 -21.41
C ARG A 102 -10.76 -0.39 -21.88
N HIS A 103 -10.18 -1.30 -21.12
CA HIS A 103 -8.93 -1.98 -21.44
C HIS A 103 -7.69 -1.08 -21.58
N PRO A 104 -7.35 -0.27 -20.59
CA PRO A 104 -6.09 0.46 -20.58
C PRO A 104 -4.89 -0.49 -20.44
N LEU A 105 -3.68 0.02 -20.61
CA LEU A 105 -2.48 -0.67 -20.13
C LEU A 105 -2.51 -0.71 -18.60
N TYR A 106 -2.20 -1.85 -18.00
CA TYR A 106 -2.03 -1.95 -16.54
C TYR A 106 -0.55 -2.09 -16.18
N ILE A 107 -0.10 -1.23 -15.26
CA ILE A 107 1.21 -1.33 -14.64
C ILE A 107 1.00 -1.51 -13.14
N GLY A 108 1.34 -2.70 -12.63
CA GLY A 108 1.39 -2.95 -11.19
C GLY A 108 2.78 -2.65 -10.63
N ALA A 109 2.86 -1.93 -9.54
CA ALA A 109 4.11 -1.63 -8.84
C ALA A 109 3.96 -1.97 -7.35
N ASP A 110 4.74 -2.94 -6.86
CA ASP A 110 4.65 -3.37 -5.46
C ASP A 110 6.00 -3.82 -4.91
N PHE A 111 6.13 -3.77 -3.61
CA PHE A 111 7.27 -4.31 -2.87
C PHE A 111 7.25 -5.85 -2.83
N SER A 112 6.06 -6.41 -2.81
CA SER A 112 5.78 -7.83 -2.70
C SER A 112 5.73 -8.51 -4.07
N GLN A 113 6.64 -9.43 -4.33
CA GLN A 113 6.60 -10.27 -5.53
C GLN A 113 5.29 -11.05 -5.63
N GLY A 114 4.86 -11.68 -4.54
CA GLY A 114 3.68 -12.53 -4.54
C GLY A 114 2.38 -11.74 -4.77
N LEU A 115 2.22 -10.56 -4.17
CA LEU A 115 1.06 -9.71 -4.42
C LEU A 115 1.06 -9.16 -5.84
N LEU A 116 2.23 -8.72 -6.34
CA LEU A 116 2.37 -8.24 -7.70
C LEU A 116 1.97 -9.30 -8.74
N GLU A 117 2.37 -10.56 -8.55
CA GLU A 117 1.97 -11.66 -9.41
C GLU A 117 0.46 -11.89 -9.40
N LEU A 118 -0.18 -11.79 -8.24
CA LEU A 118 -1.65 -11.88 -8.12
C LEU A 118 -2.32 -10.72 -8.88
N ALA A 119 -1.85 -9.48 -8.72
CA ALA A 119 -2.39 -8.31 -9.39
C ALA A 119 -2.30 -8.42 -10.92
N LEU A 120 -1.14 -8.82 -11.45
CA LEU A 120 -0.96 -8.96 -12.89
C LEU A 120 -1.79 -10.10 -13.48
N ALA A 121 -1.88 -11.24 -12.78
CA ALA A 121 -2.71 -12.36 -13.19
C ALA A 121 -4.20 -11.97 -13.23
N ALA A 122 -4.67 -11.25 -12.21
CA ALA A 122 -6.05 -10.79 -12.14
C ALA A 122 -6.36 -9.75 -13.24
N ALA A 123 -5.44 -8.83 -13.52
CA ALA A 123 -5.62 -7.77 -14.52
C ALA A 123 -5.53 -8.26 -15.98
N ALA A 124 -4.98 -9.44 -16.25
CA ALA A 124 -4.67 -9.91 -17.60
C ALA A 124 -5.88 -9.99 -18.55
N SER A 125 -7.10 -10.19 -18.03
CA SER A 125 -8.33 -10.23 -18.83
C SER A 125 -9.00 -8.87 -19.02
N SER A 126 -8.75 -7.90 -18.12
CA SER A 126 -9.38 -6.57 -18.12
C SER A 126 -8.48 -5.49 -18.72
N ALA A 127 -7.17 -5.73 -18.82
CA ALA A 127 -6.21 -4.80 -19.40
C ALA A 127 -5.83 -5.20 -20.84
N ARG A 128 -5.47 -4.22 -21.66
CA ARG A 128 -4.91 -4.43 -23.01
C ARG A 128 -3.57 -5.16 -22.97
N ALA A 129 -2.76 -4.85 -21.97
CA ALA A 129 -1.50 -5.49 -21.63
C ALA A 129 -1.20 -5.23 -20.16
N VAL A 130 -0.36 -6.06 -19.55
CA VAL A 130 0.08 -5.92 -18.16
C VAL A 130 1.60 -5.83 -18.08
N ALA A 131 2.11 -5.02 -17.16
CA ALA A 131 3.53 -4.98 -16.82
C ALA A 131 3.67 -4.83 -15.28
N GLY A 132 4.70 -5.45 -14.72
CA GLY A 132 4.96 -5.40 -13.28
C GLY A 132 6.30 -4.77 -12.95
N PHE A 133 6.35 -4.04 -11.82
CA PHE A 133 7.58 -3.52 -11.25
C PHE A 133 7.68 -3.93 -9.79
N LYS A 134 8.66 -4.79 -9.47
CA LYS A 134 9.00 -5.07 -8.08
C LYS A 134 9.93 -3.98 -7.57
N LEU A 135 9.43 -3.14 -6.66
CA LEU A 135 10.10 -1.92 -6.26
C LEU A 135 9.63 -1.41 -4.89
N ASP A 136 10.30 -0.41 -4.36
CA ASP A 136 9.84 0.40 -3.23
C ASP A 136 9.32 1.74 -3.76
N ILE A 137 8.00 1.99 -3.70
CA ILE A 137 7.38 3.27 -4.10
C ILE A 137 7.82 4.43 -3.20
N GLY A 138 8.40 4.13 -2.04
CA GLY A 138 9.09 5.08 -1.16
C GLY A 138 10.43 5.58 -1.72
N SER A 139 10.99 5.01 -2.79
CA SER A 139 12.21 5.45 -3.46
C SER A 139 11.93 6.38 -4.62
N ASP A 140 12.50 7.60 -4.63
CA ASP A 140 12.36 8.56 -5.73
C ASP A 140 12.85 7.96 -7.07
N HIS A 141 13.93 7.19 -7.03
CA HIS A 141 14.48 6.53 -8.21
C HIS A 141 13.51 5.49 -8.79
N HIS A 142 12.91 4.67 -7.94
CA HIS A 142 11.94 3.66 -8.38
C HIS A 142 10.66 4.30 -8.89
N LEU A 143 10.16 5.33 -8.20
CA LEU A 143 8.98 6.07 -8.62
C LEU A 143 9.17 6.72 -9.99
N ALA A 144 10.34 7.32 -10.26
CA ALA A 144 10.67 7.87 -11.57
C ALA A 144 10.74 6.80 -12.67
N LYS A 145 11.25 5.60 -12.35
CA LYS A 145 11.32 4.48 -13.32
C LYS A 145 9.95 3.97 -13.71
N VAL A 146 9.05 3.76 -12.74
CA VAL A 146 7.70 3.28 -13.04
C VAL A 146 6.89 4.35 -13.77
N ALA A 147 7.02 5.62 -13.39
CA ALA A 147 6.35 6.72 -14.09
C ALA A 147 6.83 6.84 -15.55
N ALA A 148 8.14 6.72 -15.81
CA ALA A 148 8.68 6.70 -17.18
C ALA A 148 8.09 5.58 -18.01
N ALA A 149 7.92 4.37 -17.45
CA ALA A 149 7.29 3.26 -18.14
C ALA A 149 5.79 3.50 -18.41
N ALA A 150 5.08 4.12 -17.45
CA ALA A 150 3.68 4.47 -17.60
C ALA A 150 3.45 5.51 -18.71
N HIS A 151 4.40 6.43 -18.89
CA HIS A 151 4.38 7.48 -19.90
C HIS A 151 4.96 7.08 -21.26
N ASP A 152 5.46 5.87 -21.41
CA ASP A 152 6.06 5.43 -22.68
C ASP A 152 5.05 5.55 -23.84
N GLY A 153 5.50 6.07 -24.99
CA GLY A 153 4.62 6.38 -26.13
C GLY A 153 3.69 7.60 -25.92
N GLY A 154 3.96 8.47 -24.94
CA GLY A 154 3.16 9.70 -24.72
C GLY A 154 1.81 9.46 -24.07
N ARG A 155 1.62 8.32 -23.39
CA ARG A 155 0.36 7.93 -22.73
C ARG A 155 0.05 8.80 -21.51
N SER A 156 -1.23 9.12 -21.34
CA SER A 156 -1.77 9.69 -20.09
C SER A 156 -2.04 8.58 -19.08
N THR A 157 -1.76 8.84 -17.83
CA THR A 157 -1.76 7.82 -16.78
C THR A 157 -2.63 8.22 -15.59
N ILE A 158 -3.41 7.26 -15.08
CA ILE A 158 -3.94 7.32 -13.72
C ILE A 158 -2.99 6.56 -12.80
N PHE A 159 -2.39 7.26 -11.86
CA PHE A 159 -1.69 6.64 -10.73
C PHE A 159 -2.70 6.30 -9.63
N THR A 160 -2.64 5.09 -9.09
CA THR A 160 -3.49 4.71 -7.96
C THR A 160 -2.64 4.45 -6.72
N VAL A 161 -3.04 5.02 -5.59
CA VAL A 161 -2.41 4.88 -4.27
C VAL A 161 -3.54 4.48 -3.31
N LEU A 162 -3.97 3.22 -3.39
CA LEU A 162 -5.20 2.71 -2.81
C LEU A 162 -4.94 1.71 -1.68
N GLY A 163 -5.94 1.53 -0.80
CA GLY A 163 -5.84 0.65 0.37
C GLY A 163 -5.21 1.30 1.59
N ASN A 164 -5.40 2.61 1.73
CA ASN A 164 -4.71 3.43 2.73
C ASN A 164 -3.18 3.39 2.59
N THR A 165 -2.67 3.15 1.39
CA THR A 165 -1.22 3.11 1.11
C THR A 165 -0.55 4.43 1.45
N LEU A 166 -1.21 5.58 1.24
CA LEU A 166 -0.71 6.89 1.68
C LEU A 166 -0.44 6.91 3.19
N GLY A 167 -1.23 6.19 3.99
CA GLY A 167 -1.04 6.10 5.45
C GLY A 167 0.20 5.33 5.91
N ALA A 168 0.92 4.67 5.00
CA ALA A 168 2.21 4.02 5.26
C ALA A 168 3.42 4.94 5.02
N PHE A 169 3.19 6.12 4.44
CA PHE A 169 4.22 7.09 4.10
C PHE A 169 4.03 8.41 4.86
N ASP A 170 5.03 9.28 4.76
CA ASP A 170 4.91 10.67 5.21
C ASP A 170 3.91 11.41 4.29
N PRO A 171 2.71 11.76 4.79
CA PRO A 171 1.66 12.36 3.96
C PRO A 171 1.96 13.79 3.52
N ASP A 172 2.93 14.45 4.14
CA ASP A 172 3.40 15.78 3.72
C ASP A 172 4.39 15.68 2.54
N ARG A 173 5.02 14.53 2.35
CA ARG A 173 6.07 14.34 1.33
C ARG A 173 5.63 13.48 0.15
N PHE A 174 4.88 12.41 0.38
CA PHE A 174 4.58 11.44 -0.67
C PHE A 174 3.78 12.04 -1.83
N PRO A 175 2.71 12.86 -1.63
CA PRO A 175 2.02 13.51 -2.73
C PRO A 175 2.92 14.42 -3.56
N ALA A 176 3.81 15.19 -2.91
CA ALA A 176 4.77 16.07 -3.61
C ALA A 176 5.81 15.27 -4.42
N ARG A 177 6.21 14.09 -3.94
CA ARG A 177 7.11 13.19 -4.67
C ARG A 177 6.44 12.62 -5.91
N LEU A 178 5.19 12.20 -5.79
CA LEU A 178 4.39 11.73 -6.90
C LEU A 178 4.15 12.84 -7.92
N HIS A 179 3.76 14.02 -7.48
CA HIS A 179 3.58 15.22 -8.34
C HIS A 179 4.82 15.49 -9.22
N ARG A 180 6.05 15.38 -8.68
CA ARG A 180 7.28 15.61 -9.45
C ARG A 180 7.49 14.67 -10.64
N VAL A 181 6.88 13.51 -10.65
CA VAL A 181 6.99 12.52 -11.75
C VAL A 181 5.75 12.49 -12.64
N MET A 182 4.67 13.15 -12.24
CA MET A 182 3.44 13.28 -13.02
C MET A 182 3.57 14.35 -14.10
N ARG A 183 2.82 14.18 -15.19
CA ARG A 183 2.62 15.14 -16.27
C ARG A 183 1.29 15.88 -16.07
N PRO A 184 1.08 17.04 -16.71
CA PRO A 184 -0.19 17.80 -16.58
C PRO A 184 -1.45 16.99 -16.94
N GLU A 185 -1.34 16.06 -17.88
CA GLU A 185 -2.41 15.19 -18.32
C GLU A 185 -2.67 13.99 -17.42
N ASP A 186 -1.78 13.70 -16.47
CA ASP A 186 -1.95 12.59 -15.55
C ASP A 186 -3.00 12.87 -14.47
N ARG A 187 -3.44 11.80 -13.86
CA ARG A 187 -4.39 11.81 -12.75
C ARG A 187 -3.89 10.90 -11.63
N VAL A 188 -4.40 11.14 -10.44
CA VAL A 188 -4.11 10.26 -9.30
C VAL A 188 -5.35 10.01 -8.47
N LEU A 189 -5.46 8.77 -7.98
CA LEU A 189 -6.45 8.37 -6.98
C LEU A 189 -5.74 8.04 -5.67
N PHE A 190 -6.20 8.68 -4.60
CA PHE A 190 -5.83 8.33 -3.23
C PHE A 190 -7.06 7.83 -2.49
N ASP A 191 -6.87 6.87 -1.60
CA ASP A 191 -7.84 6.57 -0.57
C ASP A 191 -7.21 6.63 0.81
N GLY A 192 -8.03 6.76 1.85
CA GLY A 192 -7.55 6.86 3.21
C GLY A 192 -8.62 6.54 4.25
N GLU A 193 -8.18 6.01 5.38
CA GLU A 193 -9.05 5.73 6.52
C GLU A 193 -9.23 6.98 7.37
N ILE A 194 -10.51 7.34 7.61
CA ILE A 194 -10.89 8.44 8.51
C ILE A 194 -10.76 7.96 9.95
N PHE A 195 -10.14 8.79 10.77
CA PHE A 195 -9.99 8.54 12.18
C PHE A 195 -11.34 8.57 12.91
N ALA A 196 -11.54 7.60 13.78
CA ALA A 196 -12.77 7.42 14.53
C ALA A 196 -12.54 7.09 16.00
N GLY A 197 -11.51 7.69 16.57
CA GLY A 197 -11.18 7.47 17.97
C GLY A 197 -10.84 6.01 18.28
N ASN A 198 -11.35 5.52 19.40
CA ASN A 198 -11.12 4.14 19.84
C ASN A 198 -11.69 3.08 18.89
N ASP A 199 -12.65 3.41 18.02
CA ASP A 199 -13.18 2.48 17.03
C ASP A 199 -12.13 2.12 15.98
N THR A 200 -11.27 3.08 15.63
CA THR A 200 -10.12 2.83 14.77
C THR A 200 -9.20 1.79 15.39
N LEU A 201 -8.83 1.94 16.66
CA LEU A 201 -7.95 0.99 17.34
C LEU A 201 -8.58 -0.41 17.44
N ARG A 202 -9.89 -0.49 17.77
CA ARG A 202 -10.64 -1.76 17.79
C ARG A 202 -10.65 -2.47 16.44
N GLY A 203 -10.66 -1.73 15.34
CA GLY A 203 -10.53 -2.27 13.98
C GLY A 203 -9.18 -2.92 13.69
N TYR A 204 -8.16 -2.62 14.51
CA TYR A 204 -6.82 -3.21 14.41
C TYR A 204 -6.60 -4.37 15.37
N ASP A 205 -7.24 -4.37 16.53
CA ASP A 205 -7.01 -5.37 17.58
C ASP A 205 -8.01 -6.53 17.50
N HIS A 206 -7.96 -7.29 16.41
CA HIS A 206 -8.72 -8.53 16.23
C HIS A 206 -7.80 -9.67 15.71
N PRO A 207 -8.20 -10.94 15.88
CA PRO A 207 -7.31 -12.09 15.63
C PRO A 207 -6.67 -12.11 14.24
N THR A 208 -7.44 -11.82 13.19
CA THR A 208 -6.92 -11.86 11.81
C THR A 208 -5.87 -10.76 11.57
N ASN A 209 -6.10 -9.55 12.08
CA ASN A 209 -5.11 -8.47 11.95
C ASN A 209 -3.88 -8.71 12.86
N ARG A 210 -4.07 -9.29 14.05
CA ARG A 210 -2.94 -9.70 14.91
C ARG A 210 -2.05 -10.72 14.20
N ARG A 211 -2.65 -11.70 13.51
CA ARG A 211 -1.93 -12.68 12.69
C ARG A 211 -1.14 -11.99 11.56
N PHE A 212 -1.75 -11.06 10.85
CA PHE A 212 -1.05 -10.27 9.82
C PHE A 212 0.09 -9.44 10.42
N ALA A 213 -0.17 -8.73 11.51
CA ALA A 213 0.83 -7.92 12.17
C ALA A 213 2.02 -8.75 12.71
N PHE A 214 1.81 -10.01 13.09
CA PHE A 214 2.86 -10.89 13.58
C PHE A 214 3.58 -11.69 12.47
N ALA A 215 3.02 -11.76 11.27
CA ALA A 215 3.52 -12.58 10.17
C ALA A 215 5.00 -12.37 9.79
N PRO A 216 5.57 -11.14 9.80
CA PRO A 216 7.00 -10.95 9.57
C PRO A 216 7.88 -11.66 10.60
N LEU A 217 7.51 -11.64 11.87
CA LEU A 217 8.23 -12.31 12.96
C LEU A 217 8.01 -13.82 12.93
N ALA A 218 6.79 -14.27 12.66
CA ALA A 218 6.47 -15.70 12.46
C ALA A 218 7.31 -16.29 11.32
N SER A 219 7.55 -15.54 10.26
CA SER A 219 8.41 -15.94 9.14
C SER A 219 9.89 -16.12 9.53
N LEU A 220 10.32 -15.55 10.65
CA LEU A 220 11.63 -15.74 11.26
C LEU A 220 11.65 -16.88 12.29
N GLY A 221 10.53 -17.59 12.47
CA GLY A 221 10.39 -18.70 13.40
C GLY A 221 10.00 -18.30 14.82
N LEU A 222 9.58 -17.05 15.07
CA LEU A 222 9.03 -16.65 16.35
C LEU A 222 7.63 -17.19 16.54
N ALA A 223 7.30 -17.55 17.78
CA ALA A 223 5.95 -17.88 18.21
C ALA A 223 5.31 -16.70 18.95
N GLU A 224 3.99 -16.62 19.00
CA GLU A 224 3.26 -15.60 19.75
C GLU A 224 3.63 -15.58 21.25
N SER A 225 4.04 -16.74 21.79
CA SER A 225 4.53 -16.88 23.18
C SER A 225 5.91 -16.26 23.42
N ASP A 226 6.65 -15.86 22.37
CA ASP A 226 7.96 -15.22 22.51
C ASP A 226 7.87 -13.74 22.94
N GLY A 227 6.66 -13.16 22.95
CA GLY A 227 6.44 -11.78 23.36
C GLY A 227 4.99 -11.37 23.29
N GLU A 228 4.75 -10.08 23.38
CA GLU A 228 3.41 -9.48 23.32
C GLU A 228 3.30 -8.52 22.14
N LEU A 229 2.30 -8.73 21.28
CA LEU A 229 1.93 -7.79 20.23
C LEU A 229 0.96 -6.75 20.80
N ARG A 230 1.32 -5.46 20.70
CA ARG A 230 0.52 -4.31 21.17
C ARG A 230 0.17 -3.38 20.04
N PHE A 231 -1.04 -2.83 20.11
CA PHE A 231 -1.50 -1.75 19.24
C PHE A 231 -1.75 -0.50 20.10
N GLU A 232 -1.22 0.61 19.65
CA GLU A 232 -1.37 1.89 20.35
C GLU A 232 -1.87 2.94 19.36
N LEU A 233 -2.78 3.78 19.86
CA LEU A 233 -3.21 4.98 19.16
C LEU A 233 -2.34 6.14 19.64
N ARG A 234 -1.65 6.80 18.72
CA ARG A 234 -0.88 8.00 19.02
C ARG A 234 -1.55 9.20 18.37
N PRO A 235 -1.88 10.22 19.14
CA PRO A 235 -2.34 11.47 18.57
C PRO A 235 -1.19 12.09 17.76
N GLY A 236 -1.46 12.42 16.53
CA GLY A 236 -0.56 13.20 15.69
C GLY A 236 -0.90 14.69 15.76
N SER A 237 -0.23 15.48 14.94
CA SER A 237 -0.49 16.90 14.76
C SER A 237 -1.37 17.13 13.53
N ALA A 238 -2.12 18.23 13.53
CA ALA A 238 -2.82 18.74 12.34
C ALA A 238 -3.75 17.71 11.67
N GLY A 239 -4.57 17.02 12.46
CA GLY A 239 -5.57 16.06 11.96
C GLY A 239 -5.01 14.72 11.47
N LEU A 240 -3.79 14.39 11.85
CA LEU A 240 -3.19 13.08 11.63
C LEU A 240 -3.21 12.27 12.92
N HIS A 241 -3.54 10.99 12.82
CA HIS A 241 -3.56 10.04 13.93
C HIS A 241 -2.83 8.77 13.51
N GLU A 242 -2.06 8.20 14.41
CA GLU A 242 -1.22 7.07 14.08
C GLU A 242 -1.61 5.83 14.87
N VAL A 243 -1.91 4.73 14.20
CA VAL A 243 -1.99 3.40 14.82
C VAL A 243 -0.62 2.75 14.71
N VAL A 244 0.03 2.53 15.84
CA VAL A 244 1.37 1.95 15.92
C VAL A 244 1.28 0.53 16.45
N LYS A 245 2.05 -0.36 15.87
CA LYS A 245 2.21 -1.75 16.31
C LYS A 245 3.54 -1.91 17.02
N TYR A 246 3.58 -2.70 18.09
CA TYR A 246 4.79 -3.06 18.81
C TYR A 246 4.82 -4.56 19.08
N PHE A 247 6.00 -5.13 19.00
CA PHE A 247 6.29 -6.43 19.59
C PHE A 247 7.22 -6.23 20.78
N VAL A 248 6.83 -6.71 21.95
CA VAL A 248 7.62 -6.63 23.18
C VAL A 248 8.11 -8.03 23.53
N PRO A 249 9.40 -8.36 23.31
CA PRO A 249 9.93 -9.67 23.59
C PRO A 249 9.82 -10.04 25.08
N ALA A 250 9.42 -11.27 25.38
CA ALA A 250 9.36 -11.80 26.74
C ALA A 250 10.72 -12.30 27.26
N ARG A 251 11.70 -12.42 26.37
CA ARG A 251 13.07 -12.85 26.64
C ARG A 251 13.99 -12.29 25.55
N ASP A 252 15.30 -12.39 25.77
CA ASP A 252 16.26 -12.13 24.69
C ASP A 252 16.09 -13.15 23.55
N ILE A 253 16.00 -12.66 22.32
CA ILE A 253 15.84 -13.47 21.11
C ILE A 253 16.98 -13.16 20.15
N GLN A 254 17.70 -14.20 19.73
CA GLN A 254 18.71 -14.07 18.69
C GLN A 254 18.17 -14.60 17.37
N LEU A 255 18.32 -13.81 16.30
CA LEU A 255 17.85 -14.10 14.97
C LEU A 255 19.00 -14.03 13.98
N LYS A 256 18.92 -14.84 12.93
CA LYS A 256 19.83 -14.72 11.78
C LYS A 256 19.02 -14.34 10.56
N VAL A 257 19.18 -13.11 10.07
CA VAL A 257 18.38 -12.52 8.99
C VAL A 257 19.32 -11.91 7.95
N GLY A 258 19.15 -12.28 6.68
CA GLY A 258 19.99 -11.77 5.60
C GLY A 258 21.51 -11.96 5.83
N GLY A 259 21.90 -13.03 6.53
CA GLY A 259 23.29 -13.29 6.89
C GLY A 259 23.81 -12.50 8.09
N ARG A 260 22.99 -11.66 8.74
CA ARG A 260 23.34 -10.86 9.92
C ARG A 260 22.71 -11.45 11.18
N GLU A 261 23.40 -11.31 12.31
CA GLU A 261 22.85 -11.58 13.62
C GLU A 261 22.12 -10.33 14.14
N VAL A 262 20.88 -10.51 14.54
CA VAL A 262 20.03 -9.49 15.14
C VAL A 262 19.58 -9.99 16.51
N ARG A 263 19.63 -9.12 17.53
CA ARG A 263 19.15 -9.42 18.87
C ARG A 263 17.96 -8.52 19.21
N LEU A 264 16.84 -9.14 19.52
CA LEU A 264 15.71 -8.48 20.18
C LEU A 264 15.90 -8.69 21.68
N ARG A 265 15.95 -7.59 22.45
CA ARG A 265 16.20 -7.67 23.89
C ARG A 265 14.89 -7.82 24.66
N GLU A 266 14.95 -8.56 25.75
CA GLU A 266 13.80 -8.68 26.68
C GLU A 266 13.25 -7.32 27.05
N ARG A 267 11.91 -7.17 26.96
CA ARG A 267 11.15 -5.96 27.30
C ARG A 267 11.50 -4.69 26.51
N GLU A 268 12.39 -4.76 25.52
CA GLU A 268 12.68 -3.64 24.62
C GLU A 268 11.70 -3.67 23.45
N PRO A 269 10.77 -2.70 23.31
CA PRO A 269 9.76 -2.74 22.26
C PRO A 269 10.38 -2.59 20.85
N LEU A 270 10.14 -3.56 19.97
CA LEU A 270 10.33 -3.41 18.54
C LEU A 270 9.12 -2.68 17.98
N ARG A 271 9.29 -1.49 17.41
CA ARG A 271 8.22 -0.79 16.69
C ARG A 271 7.99 -1.50 15.36
N MET A 272 6.79 -2.04 15.19
CA MET A 272 6.39 -2.80 14.02
C MET A 272 5.45 -1.99 13.16
N SER A 273 5.97 -1.09 12.35
CA SER A 273 5.19 -0.20 11.50
C SER A 273 4.20 0.72 12.21
N SER A 274 3.61 1.58 11.42
CA SER A 274 2.49 2.44 11.80
C SER A 274 1.62 2.77 10.60
N SER A 275 0.36 3.09 10.86
CA SER A 275 -0.57 3.47 9.81
C SER A 275 -1.25 4.78 10.19
N ILE A 276 -1.12 5.79 9.32
CA ILE A 276 -1.72 7.11 9.52
C ILE A 276 -3.20 7.03 9.16
N LYS A 277 -4.01 7.69 9.99
CA LYS A 277 -5.43 7.93 9.82
C LYS A 277 -5.66 9.44 9.82
N TYR A 278 -6.70 9.86 9.15
CA TYR A 278 -6.88 11.27 8.83
C TYR A 278 -8.19 11.80 9.43
N ASP A 279 -8.16 13.06 9.90
CA ASP A 279 -9.35 13.86 9.83
C ASP A 279 -9.61 14.19 8.35
N GLU A 280 -10.86 14.26 7.92
CA GLU A 280 -11.22 14.43 6.50
C GLU A 280 -10.52 15.63 5.86
N ALA A 281 -10.57 16.79 6.52
CA ALA A 281 -9.93 18.00 6.01
C ALA A 281 -8.40 17.84 5.89
N ALA A 282 -7.76 17.15 6.86
CA ALA A 282 -6.33 16.91 6.83
C ALA A 282 -5.90 16.03 5.65
N PHE A 283 -6.72 15.05 5.25
CA PHE A 283 -6.43 14.20 4.11
C PHE A 283 -6.33 15.01 2.80
N PHE A 284 -7.31 15.88 2.54
CA PHE A 284 -7.30 16.73 1.35
C PHE A 284 -6.17 17.76 1.40
N GLU A 285 -5.97 18.40 2.54
CA GLU A 285 -4.90 19.38 2.73
C GLU A 285 -3.51 18.82 2.39
N ARG A 286 -3.23 17.54 2.75
CA ARG A 286 -1.94 16.90 2.43
C ARG A 286 -1.77 16.65 0.93
N ILE A 287 -2.83 16.26 0.25
CA ILE A 287 -2.82 16.08 -1.20
C ILE A 287 -2.58 17.42 -1.90
N GLU A 288 -3.29 18.46 -1.48
CA GLU A 288 -3.18 19.80 -2.09
C GLU A 288 -1.84 20.47 -1.82
N ARG A 289 -1.29 20.37 -0.62
CA ARG A 289 0.07 20.81 -0.30
C ARG A 289 1.15 20.10 -1.13
N GLY A 290 0.87 18.88 -1.57
CA GLY A 290 1.71 18.12 -2.49
C GLY A 290 1.73 18.64 -3.93
N GLY A 291 1.01 19.74 -4.26
CA GLY A 291 0.93 20.30 -5.60
C GLY A 291 -0.15 19.62 -6.47
N LEU A 292 -1.11 18.97 -5.84
CA LEU A 292 -2.21 18.30 -6.52
C LEU A 292 -3.53 19.03 -6.21
N ARG A 293 -4.43 19.12 -7.19
CA ARG A 293 -5.76 19.70 -7.03
C ARG A 293 -6.79 18.58 -6.99
N VAL A 294 -7.55 18.50 -5.90
CA VAL A 294 -8.67 17.54 -5.79
C VAL A 294 -9.80 17.98 -6.72
N GLU A 295 -10.19 17.10 -7.63
CA GLU A 295 -11.26 17.33 -8.62
C GLU A 295 -12.55 16.61 -8.25
N PHE A 296 -12.44 15.49 -7.53
CA PHE A 296 -13.56 14.70 -7.05
C PHE A 296 -13.20 14.04 -5.73
N SER A 297 -14.17 13.92 -4.86
CA SER A 297 -14.04 13.16 -3.61
C SER A 297 -15.34 12.43 -3.27
N ALA A 298 -15.20 11.33 -2.56
CA ALA A 298 -16.34 10.58 -2.05
C ALA A 298 -15.99 9.87 -0.73
N ASN A 299 -17.02 9.64 0.09
CA ASN A 299 -16.89 8.94 1.38
C ASN A 299 -17.61 7.60 1.32
N SER A 300 -17.13 6.63 2.09
CA SER A 300 -17.87 5.39 2.34
C SER A 300 -19.18 5.67 3.08
N ASP A 301 -20.14 4.74 2.99
CA ASP A 301 -21.47 4.91 3.58
C ASP A 301 -21.45 5.16 5.09
N ASP A 302 -20.44 4.61 5.77
CA ASP A 302 -20.25 4.78 7.20
C ASP A 302 -19.33 5.96 7.56
N GLY A 303 -18.89 6.76 6.58
CA GLY A 303 -18.01 7.91 6.77
C GLY A 303 -16.60 7.55 7.28
N ARG A 304 -16.16 6.31 7.12
CA ARG A 304 -14.87 5.82 7.68
C ARG A 304 -13.75 5.69 6.66
N PHE A 305 -14.03 5.95 5.41
CA PHE A 305 -13.06 5.83 4.32
C PHE A 305 -13.32 6.89 3.26
N LEU A 306 -12.24 7.47 2.75
CA LEU A 306 -12.23 8.53 1.76
C LEU A 306 -11.64 8.06 0.44
N LEU A 307 -12.15 8.61 -0.66
CA LEU A 307 -11.53 8.58 -1.99
C LEU A 307 -11.32 10.03 -2.45
N ALA A 308 -10.14 10.34 -2.95
CA ALA A 308 -9.81 11.60 -3.61
C ALA A 308 -9.23 11.35 -4.99
N ALA A 309 -9.80 12.00 -5.98
CA ALA A 309 -9.32 12.03 -7.35
C ALA A 309 -8.71 13.41 -7.63
N ALA A 310 -7.45 13.46 -8.06
CA ALA A 310 -6.72 14.70 -8.19
C ALA A 310 -5.90 14.77 -9.49
N SER A 311 -5.57 15.99 -9.88
CA SER A 311 -4.68 16.33 -11.01
C SER A 311 -3.51 17.19 -10.54
N PRO A 312 -2.37 17.19 -11.27
CA PRO A 312 -1.29 18.15 -11.01
C PRO A 312 -1.78 19.59 -11.11
N THR A 313 -1.36 20.44 -10.16
CA THR A 313 -1.53 21.89 -10.34
C THR A 313 -0.55 22.37 -11.41
N THR A 314 -1.05 23.09 -12.41
CA THR A 314 -0.18 23.82 -13.34
C THR A 314 0.48 24.97 -12.61
N ALA A 315 1.81 25.04 -12.66
CA ALA A 315 2.57 26.16 -12.12
C ALA A 315 2.25 27.46 -12.86
#